data_b2cd6fd0c50e3da7c7c0380d6b3c5471
#
_entry.id   b2cd6fd0c50e3da7c7c0380d6b3c5471
#
_cell.length_a   1.000
_cell.length_b   1.000
_cell.length_c   1.000
_cell.angle_alpha   90.00
_cell.angle_beta   90.00
_cell.angle_gamma   90.00
#
_symmetry.space_group_name_H-M   'P 1'
#
loop_
_entity.id
_entity.type
_entity.pdbx_description
1 polymer ?
#
loop_
_entity_poly.entity_id
_entity_poly.type
_entity_poly.pdbx_seq_one_letter_code
_entity_poly.pdbx_strand_id
1 'polypeptide(L)'
;MIAERKERLKELTCINETTQIIKENRSIDETLTQIVAILPRAWQYPEMCVARIWFEGKDYCSQGFREGDWRQSQKFETIDSRKGSIEVFYLKVFPEMDEGPFLREERQLIENLASIISNYLNSQEARKMLQKSTEEDTVREELSKFQRPQEVSSRMLLQKFLAKQNANRDIFHDLMRYKVKEILLVATLYDAFSIRRRDVSRNISWESIHS
;
A
#
# COMPACT_ATOMS: atom_id res chain seq x y z
N MET A 1 24.36 4.12 25.90
CA MET A 1 24.59 2.77 25.26
C MET A 1 23.52 1.73 25.59
N ILE A 2 23.23 1.38 26.86
CA ILE A 2 22.22 0.33 27.17
C ILE A 2 20.79 0.84 26.91
N ALA A 3 20.48 2.06 27.29
CA ALA A 3 19.17 2.67 27.05
C ALA A 3 18.87 2.81 25.55
N GLU A 4 19.77 3.33 24.78
CA GLU A 4 19.69 3.45 23.33
C GLU A 4 19.45 2.13 22.60
N ARG A 5 20.12 1.05 23.04
CA ARG A 5 19.88 -0.30 22.52
C ARG A 5 18.47 -0.79 22.81
N LYS A 6 17.94 -0.45 23.98
CA LYS A 6 16.59 -0.84 24.38
C LYS A 6 15.52 -0.13 23.53
N GLU A 7 15.69 1.17 23.30
CA GLU A 7 14.76 1.93 22.45
C GLU A 7 14.81 1.42 20.99
N ARG A 8 15.99 1.24 20.41
CA ARG A 8 16.12 0.62 19.09
C ARG A 8 15.47 -0.75 18.96
N LEU A 9 15.58 -1.57 20.02
CA LEU A 9 14.93 -2.88 20.01
C LEU A 9 13.40 -2.76 19.99
N LYS A 10 12.82 -1.81 20.73
CA LYS A 10 11.39 -1.53 20.72
C LYS A 10 10.90 -1.10 19.33
N GLU A 11 11.63 -0.19 18.68
CA GLU A 11 11.34 0.26 17.32
C GLU A 11 11.32 -0.91 16.33
N LEU A 12 12.41 -1.68 16.29
CA LEU A 12 12.52 -2.84 15.39
C LEU A 12 11.42 -3.87 15.65
N THR A 13 11.09 -4.09 16.92
CA THR A 13 10.01 -5.02 17.31
C THR A 13 8.68 -4.51 16.79
N CYS A 14 8.36 -3.22 16.98
CA CYS A 14 7.12 -2.62 16.51
C CYS A 14 6.99 -2.68 14.97
N ILE A 15 8.05 -2.34 14.24
CA ILE A 15 8.07 -2.43 12.77
C ILE A 15 7.86 -3.87 12.31
N ASN A 16 8.53 -4.83 12.96
CA ASN A 16 8.41 -6.23 12.61
C ASN A 16 7.00 -6.76 12.92
N GLU A 17 6.45 -6.48 14.11
CA GLU A 17 5.08 -6.86 14.48
C GLU A 17 4.05 -6.24 13.51
N THR A 18 4.19 -4.95 13.18
CA THR A 18 3.33 -4.27 12.18
C THR A 18 3.40 -4.99 10.83
N THR A 19 4.59 -5.35 10.39
CA THR A 19 4.79 -6.08 9.13
C THR A 19 4.15 -7.47 9.16
N GLN A 20 4.21 -8.17 10.29
CA GLN A 20 3.57 -9.48 10.44
C GLN A 20 2.04 -9.35 10.42
N ILE A 21 1.47 -8.37 11.14
CA ILE A 21 0.02 -8.09 11.14
C ILE A 21 -0.46 -7.85 9.70
N ILE A 22 0.28 -7.06 8.91
CA ILE A 22 -0.04 -6.78 7.51
C ILE A 22 0.00 -8.06 6.65
N LYS A 23 0.96 -8.96 6.89
CA LYS A 23 1.08 -10.23 6.15
C LYS A 23 -0.06 -11.21 6.40
N GLU A 24 -0.77 -11.10 7.51
CA GLU A 24 -1.93 -11.93 7.82
C GLU A 24 -3.11 -11.70 6.85
N ASN A 25 -3.04 -10.66 6.04
CA ASN A 25 -4.00 -10.35 4.97
C ASN A 25 -5.46 -10.29 5.45
N ARG A 26 -5.68 -9.70 6.62
CA ARG A 26 -7.01 -9.44 7.20
C ARG A 26 -7.65 -8.22 6.55
N SER A 27 -8.88 -7.91 6.94
CA SER A 27 -9.53 -6.65 6.54
C SER A 27 -8.72 -5.43 7.01
N ILE A 28 -8.89 -4.29 6.31
CA ILE A 28 -8.24 -3.02 6.70
C ILE A 28 -8.57 -2.67 8.14
N ASP A 29 -9.83 -2.82 8.54
CA ASP A 29 -10.32 -2.51 9.89
C ASP A 29 -9.61 -3.35 10.96
N GLU A 30 -9.52 -4.65 10.76
CA GLU A 30 -8.83 -5.57 11.70
C GLU A 30 -7.33 -5.27 11.75
N THR A 31 -6.71 -5.03 10.59
CA THR A 31 -5.29 -4.73 10.50
C THR A 31 -4.95 -3.43 11.24
N LEU A 32 -5.68 -2.34 11.00
CA LEU A 32 -5.42 -1.06 11.67
C LEU A 32 -5.72 -1.14 13.18
N THR A 33 -6.75 -1.91 13.58
CA THR A 33 -7.05 -2.16 15.00
C THR A 33 -5.92 -2.92 15.70
N GLN A 34 -5.32 -3.90 15.05
CA GLN A 34 -4.20 -4.64 15.62
C GLN A 34 -2.93 -3.80 15.67
N ILE A 35 -2.65 -3.02 14.61
CA ILE A 35 -1.49 -2.13 14.59
C ILE A 35 -1.59 -1.11 15.71
N VAL A 36 -2.72 -0.41 15.87
CA VAL A 36 -2.85 0.61 16.91
C VAL A 36 -2.69 0.05 18.32
N ALA A 37 -3.07 -1.21 18.54
CA ALA A 37 -2.95 -1.86 19.84
C ALA A 37 -1.50 -2.12 20.28
N ILE A 38 -0.58 -2.28 19.33
CA ILE A 38 0.84 -2.51 19.63
C ILE A 38 1.66 -1.23 19.76
N LEU A 39 1.19 -0.09 19.17
CA LEU A 39 1.95 1.16 19.14
C LEU A 39 2.43 1.63 20.53
N PRO A 40 1.60 1.67 21.60
CA PRO A 40 2.03 2.21 22.88
C PRO A 40 3.28 1.54 23.46
N ARG A 41 3.50 0.25 23.15
CA ARG A 41 4.64 -0.51 23.68
C ARG A 41 5.99 -0.07 23.11
N ALA A 42 5.97 0.62 21.97
CA ALA A 42 7.18 1.06 21.28
C ALA A 42 7.69 2.42 21.76
N TRP A 43 6.87 3.17 22.49
CA TRP A 43 7.25 4.46 23.05
C TRP A 43 7.96 4.32 24.39
N GLN A 44 8.61 5.40 24.82
CA GLN A 44 9.45 5.41 26.02
C GLN A 44 8.67 5.05 27.29
N TYR A 45 7.43 5.56 27.40
CA TYR A 45 6.57 5.38 28.58
C TYR A 45 5.29 4.60 28.24
N PRO A 46 5.39 3.30 27.94
CA PRO A 46 4.28 2.50 27.40
C PRO A 46 3.04 2.46 28.29
N GLU A 47 3.23 2.48 29.63
CA GLU A 47 2.13 2.44 30.63
C GLU A 47 1.27 3.72 30.62
N MET A 48 1.80 4.81 30.11
CA MET A 48 1.14 6.12 30.05
C MET A 48 0.99 6.60 28.61
N CYS A 49 1.11 5.69 27.66
CA CYS A 49 1.03 5.93 26.23
C CYS A 49 -0.25 5.33 25.66
N VAL A 50 -0.96 6.09 24.84
CA VAL A 50 -2.10 5.62 24.08
C VAL A 50 -1.97 6.09 22.63
N ALA A 51 -2.59 5.38 21.70
CA ALA A 51 -2.45 5.66 20.28
C ALA A 51 -3.82 5.65 19.58
N ARG A 52 -3.90 6.44 18.51
CA ARG A 52 -5.02 6.49 17.57
C ARG A 52 -4.48 6.44 16.14
N ILE A 53 -5.12 5.67 15.28
CA ILE A 53 -4.99 5.78 13.84
C ILE A 53 -6.33 6.30 13.33
N TRP A 54 -6.32 7.43 12.64
CA TRP A 54 -7.48 7.93 11.93
C TRP A 54 -7.34 7.63 10.44
N PHE A 55 -8.37 7.07 9.82
CA PHE A 55 -8.38 6.79 8.39
C PHE A 55 -9.82 6.82 7.86
N GLU A 56 -10.07 7.61 6.80
CA GLU A 56 -11.38 7.73 6.13
C GLU A 56 -12.56 8.01 7.07
N GLY A 57 -12.38 8.91 8.04
CA GLY A 57 -13.44 9.28 8.98
C GLY A 57 -13.64 8.28 10.12
N LYS A 58 -12.84 7.26 10.23
CA LYS A 58 -12.88 6.23 11.27
C LYS A 58 -11.66 6.30 12.18
N ASP A 59 -11.91 6.21 13.48
CA ASP A 59 -10.86 6.13 14.50
C ASP A 59 -10.64 4.67 14.94
N TYR A 60 -9.38 4.28 14.96
CA TYR A 60 -8.90 3.04 15.55
C TYR A 60 -8.07 3.42 16.76
N CYS A 61 -8.45 2.95 17.94
CA CYS A 61 -7.85 3.38 19.19
C CYS A 61 -7.25 2.22 19.96
N SER A 62 -6.12 2.48 20.63
CA SER A 62 -5.56 1.53 21.59
C SER A 62 -6.42 1.44 22.85
N GLN A 63 -6.20 0.38 23.64
CA GLN A 63 -6.93 0.19 24.89
C GLN A 63 -6.75 1.40 25.83
N GLY A 64 -7.83 1.85 26.44
CA GLY A 64 -7.82 2.98 27.39
C GLY A 64 -7.56 4.35 26.74
N PHE A 65 -7.77 4.46 25.42
CA PHE A 65 -7.54 5.69 24.69
C PHE A 65 -8.31 6.88 25.28
N ARG A 66 -7.58 7.96 25.47
CA ARG A 66 -8.08 9.30 25.73
C ARG A 66 -7.04 10.29 25.22
N GLU A 67 -7.47 11.44 24.79
CA GLU A 67 -6.54 12.48 24.38
C GLU A 67 -5.77 13.01 25.60
N GLY A 68 -4.46 13.17 25.43
CA GLY A 68 -3.55 13.74 26.41
C GLY A 68 -3.03 15.09 25.96
N ASP A 69 -2.40 15.83 26.87
CA ASP A 69 -1.83 17.15 26.58
C ASP A 69 -0.66 17.09 25.60
N TRP A 70 0.06 15.98 25.60
CA TRP A 70 1.22 15.76 24.74
C TRP A 70 0.88 14.80 23.62
N ARG A 71 1.00 15.28 22.38
CA ARG A 71 0.69 14.53 21.18
C ARG A 71 1.84 14.55 20.19
N GLN A 72 2.26 13.41 19.72
CA GLN A 72 3.09 13.22 18.54
C GLN A 72 2.20 12.69 17.40
N SER A 73 2.27 13.26 16.22
CA SER A 73 1.42 12.85 15.11
C SER A 73 2.17 12.81 13.79
N GLN A 74 1.77 11.89 12.92
CA GLN A 74 2.23 11.79 11.55
C GLN A 74 1.05 11.54 10.63
N LYS A 75 0.92 12.40 9.61
CA LYS A 75 -0.09 12.25 8.57
C LYS A 75 0.47 11.38 7.45
N PHE A 76 -0.42 10.65 6.78
CA PHE A 76 -0.13 9.93 5.56
C PHE A 76 -1.26 10.11 4.55
N GLU A 77 -0.93 9.87 3.29
CA GLU A 77 -1.88 9.92 2.19
C GLU A 77 -1.66 8.71 1.30
N THR A 78 -2.74 8.10 0.85
CA THR A 78 -2.72 6.99 -0.09
C THR A 78 -2.66 7.52 -1.53
N ILE A 79 -2.37 6.64 -2.47
CA ILE A 79 -2.26 6.97 -3.91
C ILE A 79 -3.56 7.57 -4.46
N ASP A 80 -4.70 7.10 -3.97
CA ASP A 80 -6.05 7.59 -4.33
C ASP A 80 -6.49 8.81 -3.51
N SER A 81 -5.52 9.51 -2.88
CA SER A 81 -5.71 10.75 -2.10
C SER A 81 -6.58 10.59 -0.84
N ARG A 82 -6.74 9.37 -0.32
CA ARG A 82 -7.34 9.15 1.00
C ARG A 82 -6.33 9.55 2.08
N LYS A 83 -6.80 10.28 3.07
CA LYS A 83 -5.97 10.83 4.13
C LYS A 83 -6.10 10.01 5.40
N GLY A 84 -4.99 9.88 6.12
CA GLY A 84 -4.95 9.29 7.43
C GLY A 84 -3.90 9.95 8.32
N SER A 85 -3.93 9.60 9.60
CA SER A 85 -2.92 10.01 10.58
C SER A 85 -2.71 8.94 11.64
N ILE A 86 -1.49 8.88 12.14
CA ILE A 86 -1.14 8.15 13.35
C ILE A 86 -0.91 9.20 14.42
N GLU A 87 -1.47 9.01 15.59
CA GLU A 87 -1.32 9.90 16.73
C GLU A 87 -1.01 9.08 17.97
N VAL A 88 -0.03 9.56 18.71
CA VAL A 88 0.39 8.96 19.98
C VAL A 88 0.34 10.03 21.06
N PHE A 89 -0.22 9.68 22.20
CA PHE A 89 -0.43 10.60 23.31
C PHE A 89 0.22 10.06 24.57
N TYR A 90 0.87 10.94 25.32
CA TYR A 90 1.21 10.68 26.71
C TYR A 90 0.14 11.24 27.63
N LEU A 91 -0.31 10.41 28.56
CA LEU A 91 -1.38 10.72 29.52
C LEU A 91 -0.90 11.44 30.78
N LYS A 92 0.41 11.68 30.89
CA LYS A 92 1.05 12.42 31.98
C LYS A 92 2.13 13.34 31.42
N VAL A 93 2.52 14.31 32.23
CA VAL A 93 3.67 15.16 31.97
C VAL A 93 4.95 14.37 32.23
N PHE A 94 5.86 14.40 31.27
CA PHE A 94 7.18 13.81 31.33
C PHE A 94 8.26 14.88 31.11
N PRO A 95 9.53 14.61 31.43
CA PRO A 95 10.62 15.53 31.15
C PRO A 95 10.70 15.89 29.65
N GLU A 96 11.08 17.12 29.39
CA GLU A 96 11.26 17.61 28.02
C GLU A 96 12.45 16.91 27.35
N MET A 97 12.26 16.50 26.13
CA MET A 97 13.21 15.79 25.26
C MET A 97 13.31 16.51 23.91
N ASP A 98 13.46 15.79 22.81
CA ASP A 98 13.69 16.35 21.47
C ASP A 98 12.41 17.01 20.88
N GLU A 99 11.25 16.42 21.14
CA GLU A 99 9.93 16.91 20.66
C GLU A 99 8.94 16.90 21.82
N GLY A 100 9.01 17.88 22.72
CA GLY A 100 8.30 17.82 23.99
C GLY A 100 8.80 16.63 24.81
N PRO A 101 7.94 15.70 25.26
CA PRO A 101 8.40 14.51 25.99
C PRO A 101 8.80 13.34 25.08
N PHE A 102 8.79 13.53 23.75
CA PHE A 102 9.09 12.47 22.77
C PHE A 102 10.54 12.52 22.34
N LEU A 103 11.09 11.31 22.08
CA LEU A 103 12.45 11.15 21.55
C LEU A 103 12.47 11.34 20.02
N ARG A 104 13.63 11.70 19.50
CA ARG A 104 13.86 11.77 18.06
C ARG A 104 13.65 10.43 17.35
N GLU A 105 14.00 9.34 18.00
CA GLU A 105 13.79 7.98 17.53
C GLU A 105 12.30 7.67 17.38
N GLU A 106 11.47 8.12 18.33
CA GLU A 106 10.01 7.96 18.27
C GLU A 106 9.40 8.73 17.09
N ARG A 107 9.94 9.91 16.76
CA ARG A 107 9.58 10.65 15.54
C ARG A 107 9.87 9.84 14.29
N GLN A 108 11.04 9.24 14.22
CA GLN A 108 11.45 8.42 13.09
C GLN A 108 10.61 7.14 12.97
N LEU A 109 10.25 6.55 14.09
CA LEU A 109 9.37 5.39 14.14
C LEU A 109 7.97 5.70 13.59
N ILE A 110 7.34 6.79 14.05
CA ILE A 110 5.98 7.13 13.59
C ILE A 110 5.94 7.48 12.09
N GLU A 111 6.99 8.08 11.54
CA GLU A 111 7.15 8.35 10.11
C GLU A 111 7.27 7.04 9.31
N ASN A 112 8.08 6.10 9.79
CA ASN A 112 8.24 4.77 9.19
C ASN A 112 6.91 3.99 9.21
N LEU A 113 6.21 4.00 10.32
CA LEU A 113 4.91 3.34 10.47
C LEU A 113 3.86 3.94 9.54
N ALA A 114 3.83 5.26 9.40
CA ALA A 114 2.94 5.95 8.46
C ALA A 114 3.21 5.52 7.01
N SER A 115 4.47 5.39 6.63
CA SER A 115 4.88 4.91 5.30
C SER A 115 4.47 3.44 5.09
N ILE A 116 4.67 2.58 6.07
CA ILE A 116 4.29 1.15 6.01
C ILE A 116 2.77 1.01 5.86
N ILE A 117 2.00 1.75 6.66
CA ILE A 117 0.53 1.72 6.61
C ILE A 117 0.02 2.27 5.26
N SER A 118 0.56 3.38 4.78
CA SER A 118 0.18 3.94 3.48
C SER A 118 0.44 2.94 2.35
N ASN A 119 1.61 2.30 2.33
CA ASN A 119 1.95 1.27 1.34
C ASN A 119 1.04 0.05 1.42
N TYR A 120 0.68 -0.39 2.62
CA TYR A 120 -0.30 -1.46 2.82
C TYR A 120 -1.66 -1.10 2.23
N LEU A 121 -2.19 0.07 2.55
CA LEU A 121 -3.49 0.55 2.05
C LEU A 121 -3.49 0.66 0.52
N ASN A 122 -2.41 1.17 -0.07
CA ASN A 122 -2.23 1.22 -1.51
C ASN A 122 -2.23 -0.16 -2.15
N SER A 123 -1.58 -1.14 -1.52
CA SER A 123 -1.56 -2.52 -2.02
C SER A 123 -2.92 -3.20 -1.95
N GLN A 124 -3.73 -2.90 -0.93
CA GLN A 124 -5.10 -3.41 -0.81
C GLN A 124 -6.01 -2.84 -1.91
N GLU A 125 -5.88 -1.56 -2.21
CA GLU A 125 -6.65 -0.94 -3.29
C GLU A 125 -6.27 -1.49 -4.67
N ALA A 126 -4.96 -1.65 -4.93
CA ALA A 126 -4.50 -2.28 -6.16
C ALA A 126 -5.04 -3.71 -6.34
N ARG A 127 -5.09 -4.50 -5.26
CA ARG A 127 -5.68 -5.85 -5.27
C ARG A 127 -7.18 -5.82 -5.59
N LYS A 128 -7.93 -4.90 -4.97
CA LYS A 128 -9.36 -4.70 -5.26
C LYS A 128 -9.61 -4.38 -6.72
N MET A 129 -8.83 -3.47 -7.30
CA MET A 129 -8.94 -3.09 -8.71
C MET A 129 -8.66 -4.27 -9.64
N LEU A 130 -7.63 -5.08 -9.35
CA LEU A 130 -7.31 -6.27 -10.12
C LEU A 130 -8.41 -7.34 -10.04
N GLN A 131 -8.96 -7.58 -8.86
CA GLN A 131 -10.08 -8.53 -8.69
C GLN A 131 -11.31 -8.11 -9.48
N LYS A 132 -11.68 -6.83 -9.40
CA LYS A 132 -12.81 -6.28 -10.14
C LYS A 132 -12.62 -6.42 -11.66
N SER A 133 -11.42 -6.14 -12.17
CA SER A 133 -11.09 -6.31 -13.59
C SER A 133 -11.21 -7.78 -14.03
N THR A 134 -10.76 -8.71 -13.20
CA THR A 134 -10.85 -10.15 -13.50
C THR A 134 -12.28 -10.64 -13.50
N GLU A 135 -13.12 -10.18 -12.56
CA GLU A 135 -14.55 -10.51 -12.52
C GLU A 135 -15.30 -9.97 -13.75
N GLU A 136 -15.02 -8.73 -14.16
CA GLU A 136 -15.60 -8.12 -15.35
C GLU A 136 -15.20 -8.88 -16.63
N ASP A 137 -13.95 -9.32 -16.75
CA ASP A 137 -13.47 -10.11 -17.88
C ASP A 137 -14.10 -11.51 -17.91
N THR A 138 -14.29 -12.15 -16.76
CA THR A 138 -14.95 -13.46 -16.64
C THR A 138 -16.42 -13.37 -17.04
N VAL A 139 -17.14 -12.36 -16.54
CA VAL A 139 -18.56 -12.13 -16.92
C VAL A 139 -18.68 -11.84 -18.42
N ARG A 140 -17.73 -11.06 -18.98
CA ARG A 140 -17.71 -10.75 -20.43
C ARG A 140 -17.43 -12.00 -21.26
N GLU A 141 -16.55 -12.89 -20.80
CA GLU A 141 -16.29 -14.17 -21.46
C GLU A 141 -17.49 -15.10 -21.41
N GLU A 142 -18.17 -15.20 -20.27
CA GLU A 142 -19.41 -15.99 -20.14
C GLU A 142 -20.55 -15.46 -21.03
N LEU A 143 -20.77 -14.15 -21.03
CA LEU A 143 -21.76 -13.52 -21.92
C LEU A 143 -21.44 -13.78 -23.40
N SER A 144 -20.16 -13.87 -23.77
CA SER A 144 -19.76 -14.20 -25.15
C SER A 144 -20.14 -15.62 -25.57
N LYS A 145 -20.22 -16.56 -24.62
CA LYS A 145 -20.64 -17.97 -24.86
C LYS A 145 -22.13 -18.10 -25.13
N PHE A 146 -22.96 -17.16 -24.64
CA PHE A 146 -24.42 -17.16 -24.85
C PHE A 146 -24.85 -16.44 -26.13
N GLN A 147 -23.97 -15.69 -26.80
CA GLN A 147 -24.24 -15.10 -28.09
C GLN A 147 -24.03 -16.18 -29.19
N ARG A 148 -25.13 -16.68 -29.77
CA ARG A 148 -25.09 -17.55 -30.96
C ARG A 148 -24.21 -16.86 -32.03
N PRO A 149 -23.44 -17.64 -32.83
CA PRO A 149 -22.64 -17.09 -33.91
C PRO A 149 -23.55 -16.58 -35.04
N GLN A 150 -24.04 -15.37 -34.92
CA GLN A 150 -24.41 -14.57 -36.06
C GLN A 150 -23.16 -13.84 -36.53
N GLU A 151 -22.97 -13.81 -37.82
CA GLU A 151 -21.82 -13.23 -38.54
C GLU A 151 -21.27 -11.98 -37.84
N VAL A 152 -20.17 -12.16 -37.13
CA VAL A 152 -19.49 -11.05 -36.44
C VAL A 152 -18.81 -10.23 -37.52
N SER A 153 -19.50 -9.18 -37.96
CA SER A 153 -18.93 -8.21 -38.91
C SER A 153 -17.56 -7.74 -38.38
N SER A 154 -16.56 -7.71 -39.29
CA SER A 154 -15.19 -7.23 -38.99
C SER A 154 -15.17 -5.89 -38.26
N ARG A 155 -16.21 -5.08 -38.44
CA ARG A 155 -16.43 -3.79 -37.78
C ARG A 155 -16.71 -3.95 -36.28
N MET A 156 -17.39 -5.02 -35.86
CA MET A 156 -17.71 -5.31 -34.44
C MET A 156 -16.48 -5.87 -33.69
N LEU A 157 -15.65 -6.64 -34.37
CA LEU A 157 -14.35 -7.09 -33.85
C LEU A 157 -13.39 -5.92 -33.65
N LEU A 158 -13.38 -4.98 -34.60
CA LEU A 158 -12.55 -3.77 -34.49
C LEU A 158 -13.00 -2.87 -33.34
N GLN A 159 -14.32 -2.71 -33.14
CA GLN A 159 -14.88 -1.96 -32.01
C GLN A 159 -14.55 -2.60 -30.67
N LYS A 160 -14.63 -3.94 -30.56
CA LYS A 160 -14.24 -4.67 -29.34
C LYS A 160 -12.76 -4.54 -29.05
N PHE A 161 -11.93 -4.60 -30.10
CA PHE A 161 -10.48 -4.39 -29.96
C PHE A 161 -10.12 -2.97 -29.52
N LEU A 162 -10.77 -1.96 -30.10
CA LEU A 162 -10.57 -0.56 -29.73
C LEU A 162 -11.10 -0.25 -28.32
N ALA A 163 -12.23 -0.82 -27.91
CA ALA A 163 -12.75 -0.68 -26.55
C ALA A 163 -11.80 -1.31 -25.51
N LYS A 164 -11.19 -2.46 -25.82
CA LYS A 164 -10.18 -3.10 -24.96
C LYS A 164 -8.89 -2.28 -24.89
N GLN A 165 -8.48 -1.63 -25.97
CA GLN A 165 -7.34 -0.71 -26.01
C GLN A 165 -7.62 0.56 -25.18
N ASN A 166 -8.84 1.09 -25.26
CA ASN A 166 -9.24 2.28 -24.50
C ASN A 166 -9.36 1.99 -23.01
N ALA A 167 -9.94 0.85 -22.60
CA ALA A 167 -9.99 0.44 -21.20
C ALA A 167 -8.59 0.27 -20.60
N ASN A 168 -7.66 -0.36 -21.33
CA ASN A 168 -6.26 -0.44 -20.90
C ASN A 168 -5.56 0.92 -20.84
N ARG A 169 -5.93 1.85 -21.72
CA ARG A 169 -5.40 3.21 -21.76
C ARG A 169 -5.91 4.04 -20.59
N ASP A 170 -7.17 3.89 -20.21
CA ASP A 170 -7.77 4.57 -19.07
C ASP A 170 -7.18 4.08 -17.75
N ILE A 171 -7.03 2.75 -17.58
CA ILE A 171 -6.33 2.15 -16.43
C ILE A 171 -4.87 2.63 -16.36
N PHE A 172 -4.17 2.69 -17.49
CA PHE A 172 -2.80 3.18 -17.55
C PHE A 172 -2.72 4.68 -17.22
N HIS A 173 -3.68 5.47 -17.69
CA HIS A 173 -3.76 6.91 -17.42
C HIS A 173 -4.06 7.17 -15.94
N ASP A 174 -4.95 6.40 -15.32
CA ASP A 174 -5.26 6.48 -13.90
C ASP A 174 -4.07 6.02 -13.04
N LEU A 175 -3.39 4.96 -13.39
CA LEU A 175 -2.17 4.52 -12.72
C LEU A 175 -1.03 5.56 -12.82
N MET A 176 -0.86 6.21 -13.97
CA MET A 176 0.11 7.30 -14.15
C MET A 176 -0.25 8.56 -13.37
N ARG A 177 -1.54 8.85 -13.23
CA ARG A 177 -2.07 9.95 -12.43
C ARG A 177 -1.75 9.81 -10.95
N TYR A 178 -1.73 8.59 -10.43
CA TYR A 178 -1.45 8.28 -9.01
C TYR A 178 0.03 8.16 -8.66
N LYS A 179 0.96 8.51 -9.54
CA LYS A 179 2.42 8.45 -9.28
C LYS A 179 2.93 7.07 -8.81
N VAL A 180 2.33 5.98 -9.26
CA VAL A 180 2.80 4.61 -8.97
C VAL A 180 4.06 4.31 -9.80
N LYS A 181 5.06 5.20 -9.72
CA LYS A 181 6.30 5.04 -10.48
C LYS A 181 7.10 3.78 -10.09
N GLU A 182 7.04 3.34 -8.85
CA GLU A 182 7.90 2.25 -8.38
C GLU A 182 7.28 0.87 -8.55
N ILE A 183 5.99 0.70 -8.30
CA ILE A 183 5.33 -0.62 -8.43
C ILE A 183 5.04 -0.94 -9.89
N LEU A 184 4.62 0.06 -10.67
CA LEU A 184 4.40 -0.13 -12.11
C LEU A 184 5.71 -0.28 -12.88
N LEU A 185 6.81 0.36 -12.42
CA LEU A 185 8.12 0.19 -13.04
C LEU A 185 8.55 -1.29 -13.00
N VAL A 186 8.26 -2.01 -11.94
CA VAL A 186 8.56 -3.45 -11.83
C VAL A 186 7.68 -4.28 -12.76
N ALA A 187 6.37 -4.00 -12.84
CA ALA A 187 5.45 -4.76 -13.70
C ALA A 187 5.66 -4.44 -15.18
N THR A 188 5.81 -3.16 -15.55
CA THR A 188 6.07 -2.76 -16.95
C THR A 188 7.49 -3.04 -17.39
N LEU A 189 8.48 -3.03 -16.48
CA LEU A 189 9.82 -3.51 -16.78
C LEU A 189 9.82 -5.02 -17.04
N TYR A 190 9.02 -5.80 -16.30
CA TYR A 190 8.91 -7.23 -16.52
C TYR A 190 8.30 -7.54 -17.90
N ASP A 191 7.26 -6.83 -18.32
CA ASP A 191 6.66 -6.96 -19.65
C ASP A 191 7.57 -6.42 -20.76
N ALA A 192 8.23 -5.30 -20.56
CA ALA A 192 9.19 -4.74 -21.50
C ALA A 192 10.45 -5.63 -21.63
N PHE A 193 10.91 -6.26 -20.54
CA PHE A 193 11.98 -7.27 -20.59
C PHE A 193 11.53 -8.56 -21.29
N SER A 194 10.28 -8.97 -21.13
CA SER A 194 9.72 -10.14 -21.80
C SER A 194 9.58 -9.92 -23.32
N ILE A 195 9.22 -8.71 -23.74
CA ILE A 195 9.15 -8.30 -25.15
C ILE A 195 10.56 -8.18 -25.74
N ARG A 196 11.49 -7.53 -25.03
CA ARG A 196 12.88 -7.38 -25.47
C ARG A 196 13.62 -8.71 -25.57
N ARG A 197 13.33 -9.68 -24.72
CA ARG A 197 13.89 -11.05 -24.84
C ARG A 197 13.42 -11.76 -26.10
N ARG A 198 12.20 -11.51 -26.56
CA ARG A 198 11.68 -12.05 -27.83
C ARG A 198 12.30 -11.39 -29.05
N ASP A 199 12.59 -10.10 -28.98
CA ASP A 199 13.24 -9.38 -30.08
C ASP A 199 14.73 -9.66 -30.17
N VAL A 200 15.42 -9.81 -29.05
CA VAL A 200 16.85 -10.20 -29.00
C VAL A 200 17.04 -11.63 -29.51
N SER A 201 16.13 -12.58 -29.19
CA SER A 201 16.20 -13.92 -29.73
C SER A 201 15.89 -14.00 -31.23
N ARG A 202 15.13 -13.04 -31.78
CA ARG A 202 14.94 -12.93 -33.24
C ARG A 202 16.15 -12.32 -33.96
N ASN A 203 16.81 -11.32 -33.36
CA ASN A 203 18.00 -10.71 -33.97
C ASN A 203 19.24 -11.60 -33.94
N ILE A 204 19.40 -12.46 -32.93
CA ILE A 204 20.53 -13.41 -32.87
C ILE A 204 20.44 -14.49 -33.97
N SER A 205 19.23 -14.78 -34.48
CA SER A 205 19.07 -15.77 -35.58
C SER A 205 19.42 -15.21 -36.95
N TRP A 206 19.63 -13.92 -37.12
CA TRP A 206 19.97 -13.30 -38.42
C TRP A 206 21.49 -13.10 -38.64
N GLU A 207 22.27 -12.99 -37.58
CA GLU A 207 23.73 -12.82 -37.71
C GLU A 207 24.51 -14.13 -37.89
N SER A 208 23.86 -15.29 -37.72
CA SER A 208 24.51 -16.62 -37.87
C SER A 208 24.43 -17.18 -39.28
N ILE A 209 23.91 -16.44 -40.28
CA ILE A 209 23.70 -16.93 -41.65
C ILE A 209 24.69 -16.32 -42.65
N HIS A 210 25.53 -15.37 -42.23
CA HIS A 210 26.54 -14.76 -43.13
C HIS A 210 27.94 -14.68 -42.47
N SER A 211 28.47 -15.86 -42.11
CA SER A 211 29.91 -16.06 -41.91
C SER A 211 30.30 -17.40 -42.45
#